data_f6a650672e51b7f0326d8d52754e9633
#
_entry.id   f6a650672e51b7f0326d8d52754e9633
#
_cell.length_a   1.000
_cell.length_b   1.000
_cell.length_c   1.000
_cell.angle_alpha   90.00
_cell.angle_beta   90.00
_cell.angle_gamma   90.00
#
_symmetry.space_group_name_H-M   'P 1'
#
loop_
_entity.id
_entity.type
_entity.pdbx_description
1 polymer ?
#
loop_
_entity_poly.entity_id
_entity_poly.type
_entity_poly.pdbx_seq_one_letter_code
_entity_poly.pdbx_strand_id
1 'polypeptide(L)'
;MDRLNDFDNNQQIEINANNMGQGNFYSSNDNENNNNNQTNIKKIKYDDFIKKSSAPQVALMTVSLKLLSIIFFLFFNIFTSNEALVMITVILLIVADFWYTKNISGRILVGLRWWNNYDVDTQEDKWIFESKNEIKEPNIDRKTFWFSLYGFEAIWFILFIWECIMFNFTWAFLCLISIVIIGTNVYGFFRCSKIQQQKAVYLAKRILTKKDNKK
;
A
#
# COMPACT_ATOMS: atom_id res chain seq x y z
N MET A 1 -45.87 -20.77 -5.63
CA MET A 1 -44.69 -19.92 -5.44
C MET A 1 -44.95 -18.43 -5.68
N ASP A 2 -46.19 -18.05 -6.01
CA ASP A 2 -46.55 -16.68 -6.43
C ASP A 2 -47.10 -15.77 -5.30
N ARG A 3 -47.19 -16.24 -4.07
CA ARG A 3 -47.72 -15.43 -2.95
C ARG A 3 -46.66 -14.69 -2.11
N LEU A 4 -45.39 -14.99 -2.30
CA LEU A 4 -44.30 -14.33 -1.55
C LEU A 4 -43.75 -13.06 -2.25
N ASN A 5 -43.97 -12.95 -3.57
CA ASN A 5 -43.53 -11.77 -4.33
C ASN A 5 -44.48 -10.55 -4.20
N ASP A 6 -45.75 -10.80 -3.83
CA ASP A 6 -46.72 -9.71 -3.66
C ASP A 6 -46.58 -8.98 -2.32
N PHE A 7 -45.97 -9.59 -1.30
CA PHE A 7 -45.74 -8.95 0.01
C PHE A 7 -44.58 -7.96 -0.01
N ASP A 8 -43.52 -8.26 -0.76
CA ASP A 8 -42.35 -7.36 -0.85
C ASP A 8 -42.61 -6.10 -1.69
N ASN A 9 -43.46 -6.20 -2.74
CA ASN A 9 -43.82 -5.06 -3.55
C ASN A 9 -44.75 -4.06 -2.82
N ASN A 10 -45.60 -4.51 -1.95
CA ASN A 10 -46.51 -3.62 -1.20
C ASN A 10 -45.78 -2.87 -0.09
N GLN A 11 -44.77 -3.45 0.54
CA GLN A 11 -43.94 -2.72 1.51
C GLN A 11 -43.05 -1.64 0.87
N GLN A 12 -42.56 -1.85 -0.35
CA GLN A 12 -41.78 -0.84 -1.06
C GLN A 12 -42.63 0.36 -1.55
N ILE A 13 -43.90 0.12 -1.85
CA ILE A 13 -44.83 1.18 -2.26
C ILE A 13 -45.24 2.05 -1.08
N GLU A 14 -45.47 1.48 0.12
CA GLU A 14 -45.76 2.27 1.33
C GLU A 14 -44.61 3.12 1.83
N ILE A 15 -43.34 2.66 1.67
CA ILE A 15 -42.16 3.45 2.04
C ILE A 15 -41.97 4.64 1.10
N ASN A 16 -42.36 4.54 -0.18
CA ASN A 16 -42.26 5.63 -1.14
C ASN A 16 -43.40 6.65 -1.02
N ALA A 17 -44.60 6.27 -0.57
CA ALA A 17 -45.72 7.15 -0.42
C ALA A 17 -45.57 8.12 0.79
N ASN A 18 -44.88 7.69 1.85
CA ASN A 18 -44.64 8.53 3.04
C ASN A 18 -43.55 9.60 2.86
N ASN A 19 -42.79 9.56 1.76
CA ASN A 19 -41.74 10.54 1.45
C ASN A 19 -42.19 11.69 0.53
N MET A 20 -43.48 11.73 0.07
CA MET A 20 -43.99 12.78 -0.83
C MET A 20 -44.75 13.92 -0.14
N GLY A 21 -44.81 13.98 1.17
CA GLY A 21 -45.67 14.90 1.88
C GLY A 21 -45.02 15.79 2.94
N GLN A 22 -43.86 16.41 2.69
CA GLN A 22 -43.43 17.56 3.50
C GLN A 22 -42.63 18.56 2.67
N GLY A 23 -43.26 19.72 2.46
CA GLY A 23 -42.72 20.82 1.73
C GLY A 23 -41.54 21.51 2.45
N ASN A 24 -40.69 22.08 1.64
CA ASN A 24 -39.53 22.90 1.89
C ASN A 24 -39.61 23.79 3.14
N PHE A 25 -38.69 23.53 4.08
CA PHE A 25 -38.19 24.56 4.98
C PHE A 25 -36.65 24.52 4.91
N TYR A 26 -36.06 25.48 4.24
CA TYR A 26 -34.62 25.69 4.20
C TYR A 26 -34.12 26.00 5.60
N SER A 27 -33.38 25.09 6.19
CA SER A 27 -32.61 25.31 7.40
C SER A 27 -31.17 24.89 7.18
N SER A 28 -30.27 25.76 7.56
CA SER A 28 -28.79 25.74 7.41
C SER A 28 -28.05 24.66 8.19
N ASN A 29 -28.48 23.40 8.10
CA ASN A 29 -27.82 22.24 8.76
C ASN A 29 -27.18 21.26 7.78
N ASP A 30 -27.06 21.63 6.49
CA ASP A 30 -26.52 20.69 5.49
C ASP A 30 -24.99 20.42 5.62
N ASN A 31 -24.26 21.30 6.30
CA ASN A 31 -22.81 21.14 6.47
C ASN A 31 -22.42 20.15 7.58
N GLU A 32 -23.21 20.03 8.66
CA GLU A 32 -22.95 19.06 9.72
C GLU A 32 -23.30 17.62 9.29
N ASN A 33 -24.38 17.44 8.54
CA ASN A 33 -24.79 16.14 8.03
C ASN A 33 -23.81 15.58 6.99
N ASN A 34 -23.21 16.42 6.14
CA ASN A 34 -22.22 16.01 5.18
C ASN A 34 -20.89 15.57 5.84
N ASN A 35 -20.47 16.24 6.90
CA ASN A 35 -19.28 15.87 7.66
C ASN A 35 -19.50 14.56 8.43
N ASN A 36 -20.67 14.35 9.02
CA ASN A 36 -21.02 13.12 9.72
C ASN A 36 -21.13 11.92 8.75
N ASN A 37 -21.66 12.12 7.55
CA ASN A 37 -21.72 11.07 6.54
C ASN A 37 -20.33 10.71 6.00
N GLN A 38 -19.46 11.69 5.76
CA GLN A 38 -18.08 11.43 5.32
C GLN A 38 -17.25 10.72 6.39
N THR A 39 -17.40 11.07 7.66
CA THR A 39 -16.72 10.39 8.77
C THR A 39 -17.23 8.97 8.96
N ASN A 40 -18.52 8.73 8.82
CA ASN A 40 -19.10 7.39 8.87
C ASN A 40 -18.65 6.52 7.70
N ILE A 41 -18.61 7.05 6.48
CA ILE A 41 -18.10 6.32 5.30
C ILE A 41 -16.60 5.97 5.46
N LYS A 42 -15.80 6.90 5.98
CA LYS A 42 -14.37 6.64 6.27
C LYS A 42 -14.20 5.57 7.34
N LYS A 43 -15.00 5.61 8.41
CA LYS A 43 -14.98 4.62 9.49
C LYS A 43 -15.38 3.23 8.99
N ILE A 44 -16.44 3.11 8.19
CA ILE A 44 -16.88 1.86 7.58
C ILE A 44 -15.79 1.27 6.67
N LYS A 45 -15.15 2.09 5.83
CA LYS A 45 -14.04 1.63 4.99
C LYS A 45 -12.83 1.17 5.80
N TYR A 46 -12.52 1.84 6.90
CA TYR A 46 -11.42 1.48 7.79
C TYR A 46 -11.71 0.16 8.52
N ASP A 47 -12.92 -0.01 9.04
CA ASP A 47 -13.35 -1.24 9.71
C ASP A 47 -13.38 -2.44 8.73
N ASP A 48 -13.80 -2.21 7.49
CA ASP A 48 -13.75 -3.22 6.43
C ASP A 48 -12.31 -3.58 6.04
N PHE A 49 -11.39 -2.61 6.02
CA PHE A 49 -9.98 -2.86 5.79
C PHE A 49 -9.38 -3.73 6.89
N ILE A 50 -9.63 -3.40 8.16
CA ILE A 50 -9.14 -4.18 9.31
C ILE A 50 -9.67 -5.62 9.28
N LYS A 51 -10.95 -5.81 8.95
CA LYS A 51 -11.57 -7.15 8.85
C LYS A 51 -11.04 -7.99 7.69
N LYS A 52 -10.60 -7.36 6.60
CA LYS A 52 -10.12 -8.05 5.39
C LYS A 52 -8.60 -8.22 5.34
N SER A 53 -7.85 -7.48 6.11
CA SER A 53 -6.39 -7.57 6.18
C SER A 53 -5.96 -8.66 7.16
N SER A 54 -4.94 -9.40 6.79
CA SER A 54 -4.29 -10.40 7.66
C SER A 54 -3.44 -9.75 8.75
N ALA A 55 -2.86 -8.57 8.46
CA ALA A 55 -1.99 -7.83 9.37
C ALA A 55 -2.16 -6.31 9.21
N PRO A 56 -3.31 -5.75 9.64
CA PRO A 56 -3.63 -4.34 9.40
C PRO A 56 -2.64 -3.37 10.05
N GLN A 57 -2.08 -3.73 11.21
CA GLN A 57 -1.07 -2.93 11.90
C GLN A 57 0.21 -2.77 11.06
N VAL A 58 0.66 -3.86 10.43
CA VAL A 58 1.86 -3.83 9.58
C VAL A 58 1.59 -3.00 8.33
N ALA A 59 0.42 -3.14 7.71
CA ALA A 59 0.03 -2.35 6.54
C ALA A 59 -0.04 -0.85 6.86
N LEU A 60 -0.64 -0.48 7.99
CA LEU A 60 -0.71 0.92 8.46
C LEU A 60 0.69 1.48 8.76
N MET A 61 1.54 0.73 9.46
CA MET A 61 2.90 1.15 9.79
C MET A 61 3.75 1.36 8.53
N THR A 62 3.57 0.50 7.52
CA THR A 62 4.26 0.63 6.21
C THR A 62 3.92 1.96 5.53
N VAL A 63 2.64 2.34 5.52
CA VAL A 63 2.21 3.60 4.91
C VAL A 63 2.59 4.79 5.76
N SER A 64 2.49 4.69 7.10
CA SER A 64 2.78 5.80 8.01
C SER A 64 4.25 6.21 8.00
N LEU A 65 5.20 5.26 7.96
CA LEU A 65 6.64 5.58 7.86
C LEU A 65 6.97 6.32 6.57
N LYS A 66 6.39 5.90 5.44
CA LYS A 66 6.56 6.57 4.14
C LYS A 66 5.98 7.98 4.14
N LEU A 67 4.76 8.15 4.66
CA LEU A 67 4.14 9.47 4.80
C LEU A 67 4.95 10.37 5.72
N LEU A 68 5.47 9.85 6.83
CA LEU A 68 6.24 10.60 7.80
C LEU A 68 7.49 11.19 7.16
N SER A 69 8.23 10.43 6.34
CA SER A 69 9.43 10.91 5.64
C SER A 69 9.12 12.08 4.69
N ILE A 70 8.00 12.03 3.96
CA ILE A 70 7.57 13.09 3.05
C ILE A 70 7.11 14.32 3.84
N ILE A 71 6.34 14.14 4.91
CA ILE A 71 5.89 15.24 5.76
C ILE A 71 7.09 15.97 6.37
N PHE A 72 8.08 15.24 6.86
CA PHE A 72 9.31 15.86 7.37
C PHE A 72 10.07 16.60 6.27
N PHE A 73 10.20 16.02 5.08
CA PHE A 73 10.84 16.69 3.94
C PHE A 73 10.16 18.04 3.59
N LEU A 74 8.81 18.05 3.55
CA LEU A 74 8.07 19.25 3.12
C LEU A 74 7.93 20.31 4.21
N PHE A 75 7.76 19.90 5.48
CA PHE A 75 7.33 20.81 6.54
C PHE A 75 8.37 21.05 7.64
N PHE A 76 9.40 20.22 7.76
CA PHE A 76 10.33 20.33 8.88
C PHE A 76 11.18 21.61 8.86
N ASN A 77 11.38 22.21 7.69
CA ASN A 77 12.01 23.52 7.54
C ASN A 77 11.26 24.67 8.24
N ILE A 78 9.96 24.47 8.55
CA ILE A 78 9.19 25.46 9.31
C ILE A 78 9.61 25.47 10.78
N PHE A 79 10.06 24.33 11.31
CA PHE A 79 10.41 24.16 12.72
C PHE A 79 11.90 24.47 13.01
N THR A 80 12.76 24.36 12.00
CA THR A 80 14.20 24.60 12.17
C THR A 80 14.82 25.21 10.92
N SER A 81 15.70 26.19 11.12
CA SER A 81 16.50 26.79 10.03
C SER A 81 17.77 26.00 9.73
N ASN A 82 18.01 24.89 10.44
CA ASN A 82 19.21 24.08 10.24
C ASN A 82 18.94 22.99 9.19
N GLU A 83 19.30 23.26 7.94
CA GLU A 83 19.12 22.33 6.80
C GLU A 83 19.77 20.96 7.02
N ALA A 84 20.95 20.92 7.65
CA ALA A 84 21.65 19.67 7.92
C ALA A 84 20.86 18.76 8.86
N LEU A 85 20.21 19.32 9.88
CA LEU A 85 19.38 18.58 10.81
C LEU A 85 18.15 18.00 10.10
N VAL A 86 17.52 18.78 9.21
CA VAL A 86 16.39 18.31 8.39
C VAL A 86 16.81 17.12 7.52
N MET A 87 17.93 17.25 6.80
CA MET A 87 18.45 16.19 5.93
C MET A 87 18.74 14.91 6.69
N ILE A 88 19.46 15.00 7.81
CA ILE A 88 19.79 13.82 8.62
C ILE A 88 18.49 13.14 9.10
N THR A 89 17.51 13.89 9.56
CA THR A 89 16.24 13.34 10.05
C THR A 89 15.47 12.63 8.92
N VAL A 90 15.38 13.24 7.74
CA VAL A 90 14.72 12.64 6.58
C VAL A 90 15.43 11.35 6.13
N ILE A 91 16.77 11.36 6.07
CA ILE A 91 17.55 10.16 5.71
C ILE A 91 17.31 9.03 6.72
N LEU A 92 17.31 9.33 8.01
CA LEU A 92 17.03 8.33 9.05
C LEU A 92 15.63 7.71 8.91
N LEU A 93 14.62 8.53 8.59
CA LEU A 93 13.25 8.05 8.35
C LEU A 93 13.17 7.16 7.11
N ILE A 94 13.87 7.52 6.02
CA ILE A 94 13.92 6.71 4.80
C ILE A 94 14.63 5.37 5.03
N VAL A 95 15.73 5.38 5.78
CA VAL A 95 16.46 4.16 6.15
C VAL A 95 15.59 3.27 7.06
N ALA A 96 14.86 3.84 8.00
CA ALA A 96 13.91 3.11 8.85
C ALA A 96 12.77 2.50 8.01
N ASP A 97 12.20 3.26 7.06
CA ASP A 97 11.20 2.75 6.11
C ASP A 97 11.76 1.63 5.24
N PHE A 98 12.97 1.80 4.70
CA PHE A 98 13.66 0.76 3.91
C PHE A 98 13.79 -0.54 4.71
N TRP A 99 14.32 -0.45 5.93
CA TRP A 99 14.50 -1.60 6.80
C TRP A 99 13.17 -2.28 7.14
N TYR A 100 12.15 -1.49 7.50
CA TYR A 100 10.83 -2.00 7.85
C TYR A 100 10.15 -2.67 6.66
N THR A 101 10.19 -2.04 5.49
CA THR A 101 9.62 -2.57 4.26
C THR A 101 10.30 -3.88 3.85
N LYS A 102 11.64 -3.94 3.90
CA LYS A 102 12.42 -5.12 3.53
C LYS A 102 12.21 -6.30 4.50
N ASN A 103 12.24 -6.04 5.80
CA ASN A 103 12.32 -7.12 6.79
C ASN A 103 10.96 -7.52 7.37
N ILE A 104 9.99 -6.62 7.43
CA ILE A 104 8.70 -6.85 8.05
C ILE A 104 7.57 -6.86 7.01
N SER A 105 7.33 -5.75 6.31
CA SER A 105 6.21 -5.62 5.39
C SER A 105 6.23 -6.65 4.26
N GLY A 106 7.38 -6.81 3.59
CA GLY A 106 7.53 -7.76 2.49
C GLY A 106 7.27 -9.20 2.90
N ARG A 107 7.64 -9.57 4.13
CA ARG A 107 7.43 -10.94 4.64
C ARG A 107 6.00 -11.20 5.07
N ILE A 108 5.36 -10.21 5.70
CA ILE A 108 4.03 -10.37 6.31
C ILE A 108 2.93 -10.11 5.29
N LEU A 109 3.01 -9.01 4.50
CA LEU A 109 1.93 -8.60 3.59
C LEU A 109 1.93 -9.33 2.24
N VAL A 110 3.11 -9.74 1.73
CA VAL A 110 3.24 -10.37 0.40
C VAL A 110 4.02 -11.68 0.39
N GLY A 111 4.58 -12.09 1.54
CA GLY A 111 5.33 -13.34 1.64
C GLY A 111 6.62 -13.36 0.81
N LEU A 112 7.20 -12.21 0.52
CA LEU A 112 8.42 -12.06 -0.28
C LEU A 112 9.60 -11.68 0.59
N ARG A 113 10.77 -12.21 0.27
CA ARG A 113 12.03 -11.94 0.95
C ARG A 113 13.19 -11.98 -0.04
N TRP A 114 14.15 -11.07 0.10
CA TRP A 114 15.36 -11.02 -0.68
C TRP A 114 16.57 -10.65 0.19
N TRP A 115 17.73 -11.26 -0.11
CA TRP A 115 18.99 -10.99 0.59
C TRP A 115 20.18 -11.38 -0.28
N ASN A 116 21.33 -10.86 0.07
CA ASN A 116 22.59 -11.28 -0.51
C ASN A 116 23.21 -12.39 0.37
N ASN A 117 23.69 -13.46 -0.24
CA ASN A 117 24.44 -14.51 0.40
C ASN A 117 25.81 -14.60 -0.26
N TYR A 118 26.85 -14.39 0.52
CA TYR A 118 28.20 -14.57 0.07
C TYR A 118 28.59 -16.05 0.21
N ASP A 119 28.92 -16.68 -0.91
CA ASP A 119 29.42 -18.08 -0.95
C ASP A 119 30.93 -18.08 -0.75
N VAL A 120 31.37 -18.60 0.38
CA VAL A 120 32.82 -18.62 0.75
C VAL A 120 33.61 -19.52 -0.18
N ASP A 121 33.01 -20.59 -0.70
CA ASP A 121 33.70 -21.57 -1.54
C ASP A 121 33.95 -21.09 -2.95
N THR A 122 32.95 -20.36 -3.52
CA THR A 122 33.03 -19.79 -4.87
C THR A 122 33.48 -18.33 -4.90
N GLN A 123 33.58 -17.66 -3.76
CA GLN A 123 33.87 -16.22 -3.60
C GLN A 123 32.93 -15.32 -4.41
N GLU A 124 31.70 -15.78 -4.63
CA GLU A 124 30.69 -15.07 -5.40
C GLU A 124 29.54 -14.55 -4.52
N ASP A 125 29.08 -13.34 -4.81
CA ASP A 125 27.86 -12.76 -4.24
C ASP A 125 26.63 -13.29 -4.95
N LYS A 126 25.79 -14.03 -4.23
CA LYS A 126 24.57 -14.60 -4.77
C LYS A 126 23.33 -13.97 -4.16
N TRP A 127 22.56 -13.29 -4.98
CA TRP A 127 21.26 -12.74 -4.58
C TRP A 127 20.21 -13.85 -4.50
N ILE A 128 19.61 -14.01 -3.33
CA ILE A 128 18.57 -14.99 -3.08
C ILE A 128 17.23 -14.29 -3.01
N PHE A 129 16.27 -14.78 -3.80
CA PHE A 129 14.90 -14.28 -3.86
C PHE A 129 13.96 -15.40 -3.46
N GLU A 130 13.31 -15.25 -2.32
CA GLU A 130 12.41 -16.25 -1.76
C GLU A 130 10.97 -15.75 -1.83
N SER A 131 10.05 -16.67 -2.13
CA SER A 131 8.63 -16.44 -2.11
C SER A 131 7.91 -17.61 -1.45
N LYS A 132 6.89 -17.31 -0.65
CA LYS A 132 5.99 -18.32 -0.08
C LYS A 132 5.34 -19.13 -1.20
N ASN A 133 5.23 -20.45 -1.00
CA ASN A 133 4.68 -21.36 -2.01
C ASN A 133 3.15 -21.22 -2.17
N GLU A 134 2.45 -20.77 -1.15
CA GLU A 134 1.02 -20.55 -1.17
C GLU A 134 0.70 -19.05 -1.03
N ILE A 135 -0.03 -18.53 -2.00
CA ILE A 135 -0.54 -17.16 -1.97
C ILE A 135 -1.85 -17.19 -1.16
N LYS A 136 -1.74 -17.17 0.16
CA LYS A 136 -2.89 -17.09 1.07
C LYS A 136 -3.14 -15.67 1.59
N GLU A 137 -2.28 -14.72 1.24
CA GLU A 137 -2.44 -13.34 1.70
C GLU A 137 -3.66 -12.69 1.06
N PRO A 138 -4.45 -11.91 1.83
CA PRO A 138 -5.58 -11.15 1.33
C PRO A 138 -5.17 -10.23 0.18
N ASN A 139 -6.02 -10.10 -0.83
CA ASN A 139 -5.76 -9.21 -1.98
C ASN A 139 -5.55 -7.75 -1.56
N ILE A 140 -6.10 -7.35 -0.42
CA ILE A 140 -5.97 -6.02 0.16
C ILE A 140 -4.53 -5.76 0.61
N ASP A 141 -3.91 -6.67 1.36
CA ASP A 141 -2.55 -6.53 1.88
C ASP A 141 -1.55 -6.42 0.74
N ARG A 142 -1.72 -7.28 -0.29
CA ARG A 142 -0.90 -7.23 -1.50
C ARG A 142 -1.05 -5.90 -2.24
N LYS A 143 -2.28 -5.42 -2.45
CA LYS A 143 -2.53 -4.14 -3.12
C LYS A 143 -1.94 -2.98 -2.34
N THR A 144 -2.13 -2.94 -1.01
CA THR A 144 -1.58 -1.91 -0.14
C THR A 144 -0.06 -1.89 -0.20
N PHE A 145 0.59 -3.07 -0.14
CA PHE A 145 2.04 -3.16 -0.24
C PHE A 145 2.57 -2.61 -1.57
N TRP A 146 2.06 -3.09 -2.71
CA TRP A 146 2.55 -2.67 -4.03
C TRP A 146 2.22 -1.21 -4.31
N PHE A 147 1.02 -0.75 -3.95
CA PHE A 147 0.64 0.65 -4.11
C PHE A 147 1.52 1.58 -3.26
N SER A 148 1.78 1.22 -2.00
CA SER A 148 2.69 2.01 -1.17
C SER A 148 4.12 1.99 -1.71
N LEU A 149 4.62 0.84 -2.19
CA LEU A 149 5.98 0.71 -2.69
C LEU A 149 6.22 1.57 -3.94
N TYR A 150 5.37 1.43 -4.98
CA TYR A 150 5.52 2.18 -6.23
C TYR A 150 5.02 3.63 -6.12
N GLY A 151 3.93 3.86 -5.39
CA GLY A 151 3.35 5.20 -5.26
C GLY A 151 4.28 6.18 -4.55
N PHE A 152 4.90 5.75 -3.46
CA PHE A 152 5.84 6.62 -2.74
C PHE A 152 7.15 6.81 -3.49
N GLU A 153 7.63 5.81 -4.24
CA GLU A 153 8.77 5.97 -5.14
C GLU A 153 8.48 7.04 -6.20
N ALA A 154 7.30 6.99 -6.83
CA ALA A 154 6.89 8.00 -7.81
C ALA A 154 6.81 9.41 -7.21
N ILE A 155 6.38 9.55 -5.95
CA ILE A 155 6.36 10.85 -5.27
C ILE A 155 7.78 11.41 -5.11
N TRP A 156 8.77 10.60 -4.72
CA TRP A 156 10.16 11.04 -4.61
C TRP A 156 10.74 11.45 -5.97
N PHE A 157 10.37 10.76 -7.06
CA PHE A 157 10.74 11.19 -8.42
C PHE A 157 10.15 12.55 -8.79
N ILE A 158 8.89 12.81 -8.45
CA ILE A 158 8.23 14.09 -8.71
C ILE A 158 8.90 15.20 -7.90
N LEU A 159 9.19 14.96 -6.62
CA LEU A 159 9.91 15.90 -5.75
C LEU A 159 11.33 16.18 -6.30
N PHE A 160 12.04 15.17 -6.77
CA PHE A 160 13.36 15.32 -7.38
C PHE A 160 13.32 16.27 -8.59
N ILE A 161 12.35 16.04 -9.51
CA ILE A 161 12.18 16.91 -10.69
C ILE A 161 11.85 18.34 -10.26
N TRP A 162 10.99 18.49 -9.25
CA TRP A 162 10.63 19.81 -8.72
C TRP A 162 11.83 20.57 -8.18
N GLU A 163 12.67 19.94 -7.35
CA GLU A 163 13.88 20.58 -6.79
C GLU A 163 14.91 20.90 -7.86
N CYS A 164 15.02 20.06 -8.91
CA CYS A 164 15.89 20.37 -10.06
C CYS A 164 15.41 21.61 -10.82
N ILE A 165 14.10 21.78 -11.02
CA ILE A 165 13.53 22.96 -11.69
C ILE A 165 13.75 24.22 -10.85
N MET A 166 13.68 24.11 -9.52
CA MET A 166 13.93 25.21 -8.59
C MET A 166 15.43 25.50 -8.36
N PHE A 167 16.34 24.76 -9.01
CA PHE A 167 17.80 24.85 -8.83
C PHE A 167 18.28 24.62 -7.39
N ASN A 168 17.51 23.92 -6.58
CA ASN A 168 17.86 23.57 -5.21
C ASN A 168 18.67 22.26 -5.17
N PHE A 169 19.92 22.31 -5.60
CA PHE A 169 20.75 21.11 -5.77
C PHE A 169 20.93 20.29 -4.49
N THR A 170 20.97 20.94 -3.33
CA THR A 170 21.11 20.25 -2.03
C THR A 170 19.90 19.37 -1.73
N TRP A 171 18.69 19.90 -1.95
CA TRP A 171 17.44 19.15 -1.77
C TRP A 171 17.22 18.11 -2.86
N ALA A 172 17.59 18.42 -4.10
CA ALA A 172 17.59 17.46 -5.20
C ALA A 172 18.49 16.26 -4.91
N PHE A 173 19.68 16.48 -4.34
CA PHE A 173 20.58 15.40 -3.94
C PHE A 173 19.97 14.50 -2.85
N LEU A 174 19.27 15.08 -1.87
CA LEU A 174 18.53 14.32 -0.86
C LEU A 174 17.43 13.45 -1.50
N CYS A 175 16.67 14.00 -2.43
CA CYS A 175 15.66 13.23 -3.19
C CYS A 175 16.30 12.09 -3.99
N LEU A 176 17.46 12.32 -4.60
CA LEU A 176 18.20 11.28 -5.33
C LEU A 176 18.61 10.13 -4.41
N ILE A 177 19.15 10.42 -3.24
CA ILE A 177 19.50 9.40 -2.23
C ILE A 177 18.24 8.60 -1.85
N SER A 178 17.12 9.29 -1.64
CA SER A 178 15.83 8.66 -1.29
C SER A 178 15.36 7.68 -2.36
N ILE A 179 15.41 8.08 -3.64
CA ILE A 179 15.08 7.25 -4.80
C ILE A 179 15.99 6.00 -4.86
N VAL A 180 17.29 6.15 -4.66
CA VAL A 180 18.21 5.00 -4.70
C VAL A 180 17.91 4.00 -3.57
N ILE A 181 17.67 4.48 -2.35
CA ILE A 181 17.39 3.61 -1.20
C ILE A 181 16.05 2.88 -1.38
N ILE A 182 14.97 3.60 -1.71
CA ILE A 182 13.63 3.00 -1.87
C ILE A 182 13.60 2.14 -3.14
N GLY A 183 14.23 2.59 -4.23
CA GLY A 183 14.33 1.87 -5.50
C GLY A 183 15.02 0.51 -5.37
N THR A 184 15.96 0.36 -4.43
CA THR A 184 16.57 -0.94 -4.11
C THR A 184 15.51 -1.94 -3.61
N ASN A 185 14.57 -1.51 -2.75
CA ASN A 185 13.45 -2.34 -2.33
C ASN A 185 12.51 -2.67 -3.50
N VAL A 186 12.18 -1.67 -4.33
CA VAL A 186 11.35 -1.87 -5.54
C VAL A 186 11.95 -2.96 -6.42
N TYR A 187 13.24 -2.87 -6.74
CA TYR A 187 13.95 -3.86 -7.56
C TYR A 187 13.94 -5.25 -6.91
N GLY A 188 14.29 -5.35 -5.63
CA GLY A 188 14.34 -6.62 -4.91
C GLY A 188 12.99 -7.34 -4.89
N PHE A 189 11.92 -6.65 -4.53
CA PHE A 189 10.57 -7.22 -4.49
C PHE A 189 10.02 -7.54 -5.88
N PHE A 190 10.33 -6.73 -6.89
CA PHE A 190 9.97 -7.02 -8.27
C PHE A 190 10.58 -8.33 -8.76
N ARG A 191 11.86 -8.58 -8.47
CA ARG A 191 12.53 -9.85 -8.80
C ARG A 191 11.91 -11.04 -8.06
N CYS A 192 11.60 -10.88 -6.77
CA CYS A 192 10.90 -11.90 -5.99
C CYS A 192 9.52 -12.24 -6.60
N SER A 193 8.76 -11.23 -6.99
CA SER A 193 7.43 -11.42 -7.59
C SER A 193 7.50 -12.17 -8.92
N LYS A 194 8.48 -11.88 -9.78
CA LYS A 194 8.69 -12.63 -11.03
C LYS A 194 8.99 -14.10 -10.77
N ILE A 195 9.85 -14.41 -9.80
CA ILE A 195 10.19 -15.80 -9.45
C ILE A 195 8.98 -16.53 -8.88
N GLN A 196 8.16 -15.84 -8.06
CA GLN A 196 6.90 -16.38 -7.54
C GLN A 196 5.95 -16.79 -8.67
N GLN A 197 5.77 -15.93 -9.68
CA GLN A 197 4.93 -16.22 -10.85
C GLN A 197 5.46 -17.44 -11.64
N GLN A 198 6.76 -17.51 -11.87
CA GLN A 198 7.37 -18.65 -12.57
C GLN A 198 7.15 -19.98 -11.83
N LYS A 199 7.33 -19.99 -10.50
CA LYS A 199 7.05 -21.15 -9.66
C LYS A 199 5.59 -21.57 -9.73
N ALA A 200 4.66 -20.62 -9.68
CA ALA A 200 3.22 -20.90 -9.76
C ALA A 200 2.84 -21.52 -11.12
N VAL A 201 3.36 -21.00 -12.22
CA VAL A 201 3.14 -21.55 -13.58
C VAL A 201 3.72 -22.97 -13.69
N TYR A 202 4.92 -23.20 -13.17
CA TYR A 202 5.55 -24.53 -13.17
C TYR A 202 4.71 -25.56 -12.41
N LEU A 203 4.25 -25.21 -11.21
CA LEU A 203 3.40 -26.08 -10.38
C LEU A 203 2.07 -26.37 -11.07
N ALA A 204 1.43 -25.36 -11.67
CA ALA A 204 0.19 -25.54 -12.43
C ALA A 204 0.36 -26.51 -13.60
N LYS A 205 1.43 -26.37 -14.39
CA LYS A 205 1.76 -27.30 -15.49
C LYS A 205 1.95 -28.72 -14.98
N ARG A 206 2.69 -28.92 -13.88
CA ARG A 206 2.94 -30.24 -13.29
C ARG A 206 1.66 -30.92 -12.82
N ILE A 207 0.71 -30.15 -12.24
CA ILE A 207 -0.60 -30.69 -11.80
C ILE A 207 -1.43 -31.13 -13.01
N LEU A 208 -1.47 -30.36 -14.10
CA LEU A 208 -2.19 -30.69 -15.32
C LEU A 208 -1.65 -31.97 -15.96
N THR A 209 -0.31 -32.07 -16.14
CA THR A 209 0.31 -33.28 -16.70
C THR A 209 0.04 -34.53 -15.86
N LYS A 210 0.02 -34.40 -14.52
CA LYS A 210 -0.28 -35.52 -13.62
C LYS A 210 -1.75 -35.96 -13.73
N LYS A 211 -2.67 -35.04 -14.06
CA LYS A 211 -4.10 -35.36 -14.25
C LYS A 211 -4.33 -36.10 -15.57
N ASP A 212 -3.61 -35.71 -16.63
CA ASP A 212 -3.70 -36.35 -17.95
C ASP A 212 -3.15 -37.79 -17.93
N ASN A 213 -2.06 -38.04 -17.18
CA ASN A 213 -1.48 -39.39 -17.05
C ASN A 213 -2.30 -40.34 -16.14
N LYS A 214 -3.37 -39.86 -15.49
CA LYS A 214 -4.30 -40.69 -14.69
C LYS A 214 -5.60 -41.07 -15.43
N LYS A 215 -5.81 -40.57 -16.63
CA LYS A 215 -6.89 -40.97 -17.55
C LYS A 215 -6.38 -42.06 -18.48
#